data_d519573c528f5cd0e0e3784cfa3305b5
#
_entry.id   d519573c528f5cd0e0e3784cfa3305b5
#
_cell.length_a   1.000
_cell.length_b   1.000
_cell.length_c   1.000
_cell.angle_alpha   90.00
_cell.angle_beta   90.00
_cell.angle_gamma   90.00
#
_symmetry.space_group_name_H-M   'P 1'
#
loop_
_entity.id
_entity.type
_entity.pdbx_description
1 polymer ?
#
loop_
_entity_poly.entity_id
_entity_poly.type
_entity_poly.pdbx_seq_one_letter_code
_entity_poly.pdbx_strand_id
1 'polypeptide(L)'
;MINGFVSAKYILAKLYRDLNLNEEINESSVYEWIAEALSMIGAYSQYNEISDCLELVNGKAKLPCGFYKLVDINYKGFPVYWATNTNANNYQCHNCRIPNLPTGVNSMTPFTFYVNDNYLISNINEEGNMDPAYICIVYLGIPVDEEGIPMIPDNTYYFKALAAYVTHMLDYADWRRGKTTDKVFQYSEKEWLFYVNSARGAANSPSTQQLENLKNVIKRMFPISNDFKRGFTNFNKPENFNI
;
A
#
# COMPACT_ATOMS: atom_id res chain seq x y z
N MET A 1 -6.73 -14.84 -3.63
CA MET A 1 -7.22 -13.50 -4.00
C MET A 1 -8.01 -12.97 -2.82
N ILE A 2 -7.71 -11.78 -2.35
CA ILE A 2 -8.52 -11.12 -1.31
C ILE A 2 -9.66 -10.46 -2.05
N ASN A 3 -10.89 -10.94 -1.83
CA ASN A 3 -12.07 -10.51 -2.59
C ASN A 3 -12.94 -9.49 -1.84
N GLY A 4 -12.53 -9.08 -0.64
CA GLY A 4 -13.31 -8.15 0.18
C GLY A 4 -12.60 -7.80 1.48
N PHE A 5 -13.21 -6.89 2.21
CA PHE A 5 -12.79 -6.49 3.54
C PHE A 5 -13.94 -6.67 4.52
N VAL A 6 -13.60 -7.02 5.75
CA VAL A 6 -14.54 -7.23 6.87
C VAL A 6 -14.08 -6.35 8.03
N SER A 7 -15.04 -5.80 8.79
CA SER A 7 -14.69 -5.01 9.98
C SER A 7 -13.95 -5.84 11.03
N ALA A 8 -13.02 -5.22 11.75
CA ALA A 8 -12.29 -5.84 12.86
C ALA A 8 -13.20 -6.34 13.99
N LYS A 9 -14.43 -5.85 14.06
CA LYS A 9 -15.47 -6.38 14.96
C LYS A 9 -15.68 -7.89 14.82
N TYR A 10 -15.49 -8.43 13.61
CA TYR A 10 -15.58 -9.87 13.36
C TYR A 10 -14.55 -10.66 14.18
N ILE A 11 -13.31 -10.16 14.27
CA ILE A 11 -12.26 -10.81 15.08
C ILE A 11 -12.62 -10.75 16.57
N LEU A 12 -13.09 -9.60 17.03
CA LEU A 12 -13.51 -9.44 18.42
C LEU A 12 -14.63 -10.43 18.77
N ALA A 13 -15.68 -10.51 17.96
CA ALA A 13 -16.77 -11.46 18.15
C ALA A 13 -16.29 -12.92 18.12
N LYS A 14 -15.33 -13.23 17.25
CA LYS A 14 -14.70 -14.54 17.18
C LYS A 14 -13.92 -14.87 18.45
N LEU A 15 -13.13 -13.95 18.98
CA LEU A 15 -12.35 -14.13 20.20
C LEU A 15 -13.26 -14.38 21.42
N TYR A 16 -14.33 -13.59 21.58
CA TYR A 16 -15.31 -13.82 22.66
C TYR A 16 -15.91 -15.22 22.60
N ARG A 17 -16.27 -15.67 21.40
CA ARG A 17 -16.86 -17.02 21.22
C ARG A 17 -15.86 -18.14 21.44
N ASP A 18 -14.66 -18.03 20.84
CA ASP A 18 -13.70 -19.15 20.76
C ASP A 18 -12.91 -19.27 22.08
N LEU A 19 -12.63 -18.17 22.77
CA LEU A 19 -11.90 -18.17 24.06
C LEU A 19 -12.84 -18.15 25.29
N ASN A 20 -14.15 -18.10 25.08
CA ASN A 20 -15.14 -18.00 26.12
C ASN A 20 -14.77 -16.95 27.19
N LEU A 21 -14.38 -15.77 26.74
CA LEU A 21 -13.91 -14.69 27.61
C LEU A 21 -15.07 -14.18 28.46
N ASN A 22 -14.99 -14.42 29.77
CA ASN A 22 -15.97 -13.94 30.75
C ASN A 22 -15.62 -12.54 31.29
N GLU A 23 -14.39 -12.05 31.01
CA GLU A 23 -13.93 -10.75 31.40
C GLU A 23 -14.16 -9.75 30.27
N GLU A 24 -14.58 -8.54 30.62
CA GLU A 24 -14.65 -7.44 29.64
C GLU A 24 -13.25 -7.07 29.15
N ILE A 25 -13.01 -7.35 27.90
CA ILE A 25 -11.79 -6.85 27.23
C ILE A 25 -12.08 -5.42 26.78
N ASN A 26 -11.10 -4.55 26.94
CA ASN A 26 -11.19 -3.20 26.39
C ASN A 26 -11.13 -3.28 24.85
N GLU A 27 -12.26 -3.07 24.19
CA GLU A 27 -12.39 -3.15 22.74
C GLU A 27 -11.43 -2.21 22.01
N SER A 28 -11.23 -1.00 22.53
CA SER A 28 -10.28 -0.05 21.93
C SER A 28 -8.87 -0.61 21.87
N SER A 29 -8.40 -1.29 22.92
CA SER A 29 -7.09 -1.92 22.95
C SER A 29 -6.99 -3.06 21.93
N VAL A 30 -8.07 -3.82 21.75
CA VAL A 30 -8.10 -4.89 20.73
C VAL A 30 -8.00 -4.32 19.32
N TYR A 31 -8.69 -3.22 19.02
CA TYR A 31 -8.59 -2.56 17.71
C TYR A 31 -7.20 -1.97 17.47
N GLU A 32 -6.55 -1.40 18.48
CA GLU A 32 -5.15 -0.97 18.40
C GLU A 32 -4.21 -2.14 18.09
N TRP A 33 -4.34 -3.26 18.80
CA TRP A 33 -3.55 -4.46 18.54
C TRP A 33 -3.79 -5.04 17.15
N ILE A 34 -5.04 -5.01 16.65
CA ILE A 34 -5.34 -5.44 15.29
C ILE A 34 -4.65 -4.52 14.26
N ALA A 35 -4.70 -3.20 14.47
CA ALA A 35 -4.02 -2.25 13.59
C ALA A 35 -2.49 -2.45 13.60
N GLU A 36 -1.91 -2.71 14.78
CA GLU A 36 -0.50 -3.03 14.94
C GLU A 36 -0.13 -4.35 14.20
N ALA A 37 -0.93 -5.39 14.38
CA ALA A 37 -0.74 -6.66 13.71
C ALA A 37 -0.84 -6.54 12.18
N LEU A 38 -1.78 -5.76 11.66
CA LEU A 38 -1.89 -5.46 10.23
C LEU A 38 -0.62 -4.74 9.73
N SER A 39 -0.11 -3.76 10.49
CA SER A 39 1.16 -3.10 10.17
C SER A 39 2.34 -4.07 10.13
N MET A 40 2.40 -5.02 11.07
CA MET A 40 3.42 -6.06 11.10
C MET A 40 3.31 -7.05 9.95
N ILE A 41 2.10 -7.42 9.51
CA ILE A 41 1.88 -8.25 8.32
C ILE A 41 2.41 -7.52 7.10
N GLY A 42 2.06 -6.24 6.91
CA GLY A 42 2.64 -5.35 5.92
C GLY A 42 2.49 -5.80 4.47
N ALA A 43 1.50 -6.62 4.15
CA ALA A 43 1.28 -7.12 2.81
C ALA A 43 0.49 -6.10 1.97
N TYR A 44 0.89 -5.92 0.70
CA TYR A 44 0.29 -4.95 -0.20
C TYR A 44 -1.23 -5.10 -0.36
N SER A 45 -1.72 -6.32 -0.32
CA SER A 45 -3.14 -6.67 -0.49
C SER A 45 -4.06 -6.24 0.67
N GLN A 46 -3.50 -5.74 1.78
CA GLN A 46 -4.28 -5.21 2.90
C GLN A 46 -4.64 -3.73 2.74
N TYR A 47 -4.06 -3.06 1.75
CA TYR A 47 -4.30 -1.65 1.48
C TYR A 47 -5.27 -1.47 0.32
N ASN A 48 -6.11 -0.46 0.43
CA ASN A 48 -6.98 0.01 -0.64
C ASN A 48 -6.51 1.37 -1.17
N GLU A 49 -6.83 1.64 -2.42
CA GLU A 49 -6.72 2.98 -2.99
C GLU A 49 -7.83 3.86 -2.44
N ILE A 50 -7.44 4.92 -1.76
CA ILE A 50 -8.34 5.91 -1.15
C ILE A 50 -8.04 7.25 -1.83
N SER A 51 -9.09 7.94 -2.24
CA SER A 51 -8.99 9.28 -2.81
C SER A 51 -9.48 10.30 -1.78
N ASP A 52 -8.67 11.31 -1.51
CA ASP A 52 -8.99 12.37 -0.58
C ASP A 52 -8.43 13.71 -1.06
N CYS A 53 -9.07 14.83 -0.67
CA CYS A 53 -8.61 16.16 -1.00
C CYS A 53 -8.21 16.88 0.30
N LEU A 54 -6.92 17.21 0.41
CA LEU A 54 -6.31 17.79 1.59
C LEU A 54 -6.22 19.30 1.46
N GLU A 55 -6.53 20.00 2.53
CA GLU A 55 -6.34 21.45 2.62
C GLU A 55 -4.86 21.79 2.75
N LEU A 56 -4.39 22.70 1.89
CA LEU A 56 -3.05 23.25 1.95
C LEU A 56 -3.02 24.52 2.80
N VAL A 57 -2.33 24.46 3.91
CA VAL A 57 -2.07 25.64 4.77
C VAL A 57 -0.60 25.98 4.67
N ASN A 58 -0.27 27.13 4.10
CA ASN A 58 1.12 27.58 3.88
C ASN A 58 1.96 26.54 3.12
N GLY A 59 1.39 25.92 2.06
CA GLY A 59 2.06 24.91 1.26
C GLY A 59 2.22 23.55 1.95
N LYS A 60 1.57 23.31 3.07
CA LYS A 60 1.62 22.07 3.83
C LYS A 60 0.21 21.48 3.98
N ALA A 61 0.06 20.21 3.70
CA ALA A 61 -1.15 19.45 3.98
C ALA A 61 -0.83 18.29 4.94
N LYS A 62 -1.69 18.09 5.94
CA LYS A 62 -1.54 16.95 6.85
C LYS A 62 -2.03 15.69 6.15
N LEU A 63 -1.20 14.65 6.15
CA LEU A 63 -1.59 13.35 5.61
C LEU A 63 -2.65 12.67 6.50
N PRO A 64 -3.59 11.93 5.90
CA PRO A 64 -4.62 11.22 6.64
C PRO A 64 -4.05 10.10 7.51
N CYS A 65 -4.77 9.76 8.57
CA CYS A 65 -4.45 8.60 9.39
C CYS A 65 -4.55 7.32 8.54
N GLY A 66 -3.58 6.43 8.68
CA GLY A 66 -3.55 5.20 7.87
C GLY A 66 -2.92 5.36 6.49
N PHE A 67 -2.38 6.53 6.15
CA PHE A 67 -1.57 6.73 4.94
C PHE A 67 -0.37 5.78 4.92
N TYR A 68 -0.28 4.97 3.87
CA TYR A 68 0.84 4.07 3.66
C TYR A 68 1.76 4.54 2.54
N LYS A 69 1.18 4.79 1.35
CA LYS A 69 1.95 5.16 0.17
C LYS A 69 1.11 6.00 -0.78
N LEU A 70 1.69 7.08 -1.28
CA LEU A 70 1.08 7.89 -2.32
C LEU A 70 1.09 7.13 -3.66
N VAL A 71 -0.04 7.14 -4.36
CA VAL A 71 -0.22 6.55 -5.69
C VAL A 71 -0.24 7.66 -6.75
N ASP A 72 -1.07 8.67 -6.56
CA ASP A 72 -1.23 9.78 -7.48
C ASP A 72 -1.56 11.08 -6.73
N ILE A 73 -1.29 12.19 -7.38
CA ILE A 73 -1.52 13.52 -6.82
C ILE A 73 -1.83 14.52 -7.92
N ASN A 74 -2.86 15.30 -7.71
CA ASN A 74 -3.20 16.36 -8.63
C ASN A 74 -3.64 17.65 -7.91
N TYR A 75 -3.48 18.78 -8.58
CA TYR A 75 -3.93 20.07 -8.12
C TYR A 75 -4.74 20.75 -9.22
N LYS A 76 -6.03 21.00 -8.98
CA LYS A 76 -6.96 21.61 -9.95
C LYS A 76 -6.91 20.93 -11.34
N GLY A 77 -6.72 19.60 -11.38
CA GLY A 77 -6.62 18.82 -12.63
C GLY A 77 -5.24 18.83 -13.29
N PHE A 78 -4.25 19.48 -12.69
CA PHE A 78 -2.87 19.45 -13.17
C PHE A 78 -2.04 18.45 -12.37
N PRO A 79 -1.13 17.69 -13.03
CA PRO A 79 -0.26 16.77 -12.33
C PRO A 79 0.75 17.53 -11.45
N VAL A 80 1.01 16.99 -10.28
CA VAL A 80 2.02 17.50 -9.34
C VAL A 80 3.18 16.51 -9.32
N TYR A 81 4.40 16.98 -9.47
CA TYR A 81 5.57 16.15 -9.65
C TYR A 81 6.34 15.97 -8.33
N TRP A 82 6.96 14.82 -8.16
CA TRP A 82 7.82 14.58 -7.01
C TRP A 82 9.05 15.50 -7.03
N ALA A 83 9.26 16.25 -5.96
CA ALA A 83 10.47 17.03 -5.79
C ALA A 83 11.65 16.13 -5.38
N THR A 84 12.68 16.07 -6.21
CA THR A 84 13.87 15.25 -5.94
C THR A 84 14.81 15.87 -4.91
N ASN A 85 14.58 17.15 -4.55
CA ASN A 85 15.39 17.87 -3.57
C ASN A 85 14.47 18.70 -2.65
N THR A 86 14.72 18.68 -1.34
CA THR A 86 14.00 19.47 -0.34
C THR A 86 14.10 20.98 -0.58
N ASN A 87 15.10 21.43 -1.32
CA ASN A 87 15.28 22.82 -1.73
C ASN A 87 14.61 23.17 -3.08
N ALA A 88 13.92 22.23 -3.71
CA ALA A 88 13.25 22.46 -5.01
C ALA A 88 12.22 23.60 -4.96
N ASN A 89 11.68 23.93 -3.78
CA ASN A 89 10.79 25.07 -3.59
C ASN A 89 11.48 26.44 -3.82
N ASN A 90 12.81 26.51 -3.80
CA ASN A 90 13.59 27.74 -3.99
C ASN A 90 14.31 27.81 -5.33
N TYR A 91 14.27 26.76 -6.14
CA TYR A 91 14.84 26.81 -7.48
C TYR A 91 13.83 27.44 -8.44
N GLN A 92 13.87 28.74 -8.56
CA GLN A 92 13.49 29.40 -9.81
C GLN A 92 14.46 28.88 -10.87
N CYS A 93 14.03 27.90 -11.64
CA CYS A 93 14.78 27.45 -12.79
C CYS A 93 14.74 28.54 -13.85
N HIS A 94 15.69 29.49 -13.79
CA HIS A 94 15.79 30.58 -14.77
C HIS A 94 16.06 30.07 -16.20
N ASN A 95 16.41 28.79 -16.39
CA ASN A 95 16.80 28.24 -17.70
C ASN A 95 16.30 26.80 -17.96
N CYS A 96 15.30 26.30 -17.27
CA CYS A 96 14.69 25.02 -17.64
C CYS A 96 13.85 25.20 -18.91
N ARG A 97 14.47 25.18 -20.08
CA ARG A 97 13.77 24.93 -21.34
C ARG A 97 13.30 23.48 -21.33
N ILE A 98 12.04 23.27 -21.07
CA ILE A 98 11.39 21.98 -21.34
C ILE A 98 11.29 21.91 -22.87
N PRO A 99 12.01 20.99 -23.54
CA PRO A 99 11.89 20.84 -24.98
C PRO A 99 10.46 20.39 -25.27
N ASN A 100 9.75 21.13 -26.14
CA ASN A 100 8.40 20.91 -26.62
C ASN A 100 7.23 21.51 -25.81
N LEU A 101 7.42 22.55 -25.02
CA LEU A 101 6.26 23.39 -24.67
C LEU A 101 5.84 24.22 -25.90
N PRO A 102 4.53 24.28 -26.23
CA PRO A 102 4.04 25.18 -27.27
C PRO A 102 4.43 26.61 -26.91
N THR A 103 5.05 27.30 -27.87
CA THR A 103 5.42 28.73 -27.79
C THR A 103 4.18 29.56 -27.44
N GLY A 104 4.09 30.04 -26.22
CA GLY A 104 2.97 30.88 -25.74
C GLY A 104 2.50 30.61 -24.32
N VAL A 105 2.95 29.51 -23.70
CA VAL A 105 2.68 29.26 -22.29
C VAL A 105 3.81 29.90 -21.48
N ASN A 106 3.48 30.94 -20.71
CA ASN A 106 4.41 31.46 -19.70
C ASN A 106 4.95 30.27 -18.90
N SER A 107 6.25 30.22 -18.66
CA SER A 107 6.93 29.15 -17.93
C SER A 107 6.30 28.98 -16.54
N MET A 108 5.22 28.22 -16.44
CA MET A 108 4.69 27.78 -15.17
C MET A 108 5.74 26.85 -14.57
N THR A 109 6.31 27.24 -13.45
CA THR A 109 7.09 26.32 -12.63
C THR A 109 6.19 25.12 -12.34
N PRO A 110 6.63 23.89 -12.65
CA PRO A 110 5.79 22.71 -12.39
C PRO A 110 5.46 22.65 -10.90
N PHE A 111 4.22 22.28 -10.60
CA PHE A 111 3.84 22.02 -9.23
C PHE A 111 4.65 20.81 -8.73
N THR A 112 5.29 20.99 -7.59
CA THR A 112 6.11 19.94 -6.99
C THR A 112 5.72 19.69 -5.55
N PHE A 113 5.96 18.48 -5.08
CA PHE A 113 5.70 18.08 -3.70
C PHE A 113 6.80 17.14 -3.19
N TYR A 114 6.88 17.03 -1.88
CA TYR A 114 7.57 15.97 -1.18
C TYR A 114 6.84 15.63 0.12
N VAL A 115 7.06 14.43 0.60
CA VAL A 115 6.49 13.98 1.87
C VAL A 115 7.58 14.04 2.93
N ASN A 116 7.28 14.67 4.04
CA ASN A 116 8.15 14.74 5.21
C ASN A 116 7.31 14.44 6.46
N ASP A 117 7.65 13.35 7.13
CA ASP A 117 6.87 12.82 8.25
C ASP A 117 5.39 12.64 7.88
N ASN A 118 4.49 13.31 8.59
CA ASN A 118 3.04 13.25 8.37
C ASN A 118 2.51 14.40 7.52
N TYR A 119 3.38 15.10 6.80
CA TYR A 119 2.99 16.24 5.98
C TYR A 119 3.41 16.07 4.52
N LEU A 120 2.50 16.42 3.65
CA LEU A 120 2.78 16.67 2.24
C LEU A 120 3.13 18.16 2.13
N ILE A 121 4.29 18.46 1.59
CA ILE A 121 4.79 19.83 1.41
C ILE A 121 4.86 20.10 -0.09
N SER A 122 4.26 21.20 -0.53
CA SER A 122 4.20 21.60 -1.94
C SER A 122 4.68 23.03 -2.12
N ASN A 123 5.14 23.34 -3.34
CA ASN A 123 5.44 24.72 -3.77
C ASN A 123 4.19 25.50 -4.18
N ILE A 124 3.00 24.95 -3.99
CA ILE A 124 1.74 25.62 -4.27
C ILE A 124 1.47 26.62 -3.14
N ASN A 125 1.67 27.92 -3.44
CA ASN A 125 1.30 29.01 -2.55
C ASN A 125 0.25 29.85 -3.26
N GLU A 126 -0.97 29.87 -2.75
CA GLU A 126 -1.99 30.81 -3.21
C GLU A 126 -1.84 32.10 -2.37
N GLU A 127 -0.85 32.91 -2.70
CA GLU A 127 -0.75 34.26 -2.11
C GLU A 127 -1.88 35.10 -2.70
N GLY A 128 -2.85 35.46 -1.87
CA GLY A 128 -3.89 36.44 -2.19
C GLY A 128 -5.30 35.92 -2.47
N ASN A 129 -5.55 34.62 -2.48
CA ASN A 129 -6.91 34.08 -2.55
C ASN A 129 -7.45 33.80 -1.13
N MET A 130 -8.71 34.24 -0.89
CA MET A 130 -9.40 33.97 0.39
C MET A 130 -9.86 32.49 0.51
N ASP A 131 -9.83 31.74 -0.58
CA ASP A 131 -10.26 30.35 -0.59
C ASP A 131 -9.09 29.40 -0.28
N PRO A 132 -9.29 28.41 0.60
CA PRO A 132 -8.25 27.44 0.91
C PRO A 132 -7.89 26.64 -0.35
N ALA A 133 -6.59 26.42 -0.57
CA ALA A 133 -6.10 25.57 -1.63
C ALA A 133 -6.27 24.10 -1.24
N TYR A 134 -6.84 23.30 -2.14
CA TYR A 134 -6.99 21.85 -1.95
C TYR A 134 -6.13 21.09 -2.93
N ILE A 135 -5.40 20.10 -2.42
CA ILE A 135 -4.65 19.14 -3.22
C ILE A 135 -5.30 17.77 -3.09
N CYS A 136 -5.65 17.16 -4.23
CA CYS A 136 -6.27 15.84 -4.23
C CYS A 136 -5.20 14.77 -4.41
N ILE A 137 -5.24 13.78 -3.52
CA ILE A 137 -4.31 12.66 -3.50
C ILE A 137 -5.06 11.34 -3.66
N VAL A 138 -4.42 10.39 -4.30
CA VAL A 138 -4.79 8.97 -4.26
C VAL A 138 -3.68 8.24 -3.53
N TYR A 139 -4.01 7.54 -2.48
CA TYR A 139 -3.03 6.85 -1.66
C TYR A 139 -3.50 5.46 -1.28
N LEU A 140 -2.55 4.60 -0.95
CA LEU A 140 -2.81 3.32 -0.33
C LEU A 140 -2.95 3.52 1.17
N GLY A 141 -4.05 3.04 1.72
CA GLY A 141 -4.32 3.09 3.16
C GLY A 141 -5.07 1.85 3.64
N ILE A 142 -5.02 1.59 4.93
CA ILE A 142 -5.86 0.58 5.55
C ILE A 142 -7.29 1.12 5.53
N PRO A 143 -8.23 0.43 4.87
CA PRO A 143 -9.62 0.87 4.85
C PRO A 143 -10.20 0.82 6.26
N VAL A 144 -11.06 1.77 6.57
CA VAL A 144 -11.81 1.84 7.83
C VAL A 144 -13.30 1.77 7.53
N ASP A 145 -14.07 1.28 8.49
CA ASP A 145 -15.53 1.29 8.41
C ASP A 145 -16.11 2.66 8.80
N GLU A 146 -17.44 2.78 8.79
CA GLU A 146 -18.15 4.03 9.11
C GLU A 146 -17.87 4.54 10.54
N GLU A 147 -17.44 3.66 11.44
CA GLU A 147 -17.09 3.98 12.83
C GLU A 147 -15.59 4.28 13.03
N GLY A 148 -14.79 4.25 11.94
CA GLY A 148 -13.35 4.44 11.99
C GLY A 148 -12.55 3.21 12.44
N ILE A 149 -13.19 2.03 12.51
CA ILE A 149 -12.54 0.78 12.89
C ILE A 149 -11.84 0.19 11.66
N PRO A 150 -10.59 -0.32 11.79
CA PRO A 150 -9.85 -0.88 10.66
C PRO A 150 -10.58 -2.08 10.06
N MET A 151 -10.61 -2.13 8.74
CA MET A 151 -11.13 -3.27 7.99
C MET A 151 -9.99 -4.26 7.69
N ILE A 152 -10.33 -5.52 7.66
CA ILE A 152 -9.41 -6.64 7.51
C ILE A 152 -9.69 -7.34 6.20
N PRO A 153 -8.66 -7.76 5.44
CA PRO A 153 -8.87 -8.60 4.26
C PRO A 153 -9.63 -9.87 4.58
N ASP A 154 -10.67 -10.19 3.79
CA ASP A 154 -11.46 -11.41 3.94
C ASP A 154 -10.64 -12.64 3.52
N ASN A 155 -9.79 -13.08 4.44
CA ASN A 155 -8.89 -14.22 4.25
C ASN A 155 -8.69 -14.94 5.58
N THR A 156 -8.87 -16.25 5.58
CA THR A 156 -8.76 -17.11 6.78
C THR A 156 -7.39 -17.00 7.46
N TYR A 157 -6.31 -16.78 6.70
CA TYR A 157 -4.97 -16.65 7.28
C TYR A 157 -4.81 -15.32 8.02
N TYR A 158 -5.42 -14.23 7.50
CA TYR A 158 -5.46 -12.96 8.21
C TYR A 158 -6.24 -13.07 9.51
N PHE A 159 -7.43 -13.69 9.47
CA PHE A 159 -8.24 -13.89 10.67
C PHE A 159 -7.50 -14.68 11.76
N LYS A 160 -6.81 -15.75 11.35
CA LYS A 160 -6.00 -16.54 12.31
C LYS A 160 -4.80 -15.74 12.83
N ALA A 161 -4.11 -15.01 11.97
CA ALA A 161 -2.96 -14.20 12.38
C ALA A 161 -3.38 -13.11 13.38
N LEU A 162 -4.45 -12.38 13.09
CA LEU A 162 -4.93 -11.32 13.96
C LEU A 162 -5.47 -11.87 15.30
N ALA A 163 -6.23 -12.96 15.27
CA ALA A 163 -6.68 -13.62 16.48
C ALA A 163 -5.51 -14.11 17.33
N ALA A 164 -4.50 -14.75 16.73
CA ALA A 164 -3.30 -15.19 17.43
C ALA A 164 -2.51 -14.04 18.04
N TYR A 165 -2.43 -12.88 17.36
CA TYR A 165 -1.78 -11.70 17.92
C TYR A 165 -2.51 -11.14 19.13
N VAL A 166 -3.83 -11.01 19.07
CA VAL A 166 -4.60 -10.52 20.19
C VAL A 166 -4.48 -11.50 21.37
N THR A 167 -4.55 -12.82 21.13
CA THR A 167 -4.32 -13.83 22.17
C THR A 167 -2.92 -13.71 22.77
N HIS A 168 -1.90 -13.51 21.96
CA HIS A 168 -0.52 -13.29 22.42
C HIS A 168 -0.41 -12.06 23.31
N MET A 169 -1.08 -10.96 22.98
CA MET A 169 -1.09 -9.74 23.81
C MET A 169 -1.80 -9.94 25.14
N LEU A 170 -2.88 -10.74 25.18
CA LEU A 170 -3.55 -11.14 26.41
C LEU A 170 -2.64 -12.02 27.27
N ASP A 171 -2.02 -13.02 26.67
CA ASP A 171 -1.06 -13.91 27.35
C ASP A 171 0.15 -13.13 27.88
N TYR A 172 0.64 -12.12 27.14
CA TYR A 172 1.69 -11.22 27.59
C TYR A 172 1.30 -10.46 28.86
N ALA A 173 0.07 -9.91 28.89
CA ALA A 173 -0.43 -9.20 30.06
C ALA A 173 -0.52 -10.13 31.28
N ASP A 174 -1.00 -11.34 31.11
CA ASP A 174 -1.12 -12.35 32.18
C ASP A 174 0.24 -12.92 32.61
N TRP A 175 1.17 -13.09 31.68
CA TRP A 175 2.54 -13.47 31.98
C TRP A 175 3.24 -12.41 32.85
N ARG A 176 3.10 -11.13 32.50
CA ARG A 176 3.65 -10.01 33.30
C ARG A 176 3.05 -9.94 34.71
N ARG A 177 1.81 -10.41 34.90
CA ARG A 177 1.14 -10.52 36.20
C ARG A 177 1.47 -11.81 36.93
N GLY A 178 2.25 -12.73 36.35
CA GLY A 178 2.58 -14.05 36.92
C GLY A 178 1.45 -15.06 36.90
N LYS A 179 0.38 -14.82 36.12
CA LYS A 179 -0.75 -15.75 35.98
C LYS A 179 -0.48 -16.88 34.98
N THR A 180 0.38 -16.62 34.00
CA THR A 180 0.69 -17.54 32.89
C THR A 180 2.16 -17.94 32.95
N THR A 181 2.46 -19.18 32.53
CA THR A 181 3.82 -19.72 32.50
C THR A 181 4.57 -19.29 31.22
N ASP A 182 5.92 -19.26 31.29
CA ASP A 182 6.80 -18.96 30.13
C ASP A 182 6.52 -19.86 28.94
N LYS A 183 6.12 -21.12 29.19
CA LYS A 183 5.83 -22.06 28.09
C LYS A 183 4.59 -21.68 27.30
N VAL A 184 3.53 -21.20 27.96
CA VAL A 184 2.30 -20.75 27.30
C VAL A 184 2.59 -19.49 26.49
N PHE A 185 3.30 -18.53 27.07
CA PHE A 185 3.71 -17.30 26.40
C PHE A 185 4.55 -17.58 25.15
N GLN A 186 5.57 -18.45 25.25
CA GLN A 186 6.39 -18.85 24.09
C GLN A 186 5.59 -19.60 23.02
N TYR A 187 4.55 -20.33 23.41
CA TYR A 187 3.68 -21.03 22.47
C TYR A 187 2.84 -20.01 21.68
N SER A 188 2.21 -19.06 22.36
CA SER A 188 1.41 -18.01 21.70
C SER A 188 2.26 -17.15 20.75
N GLU A 189 3.51 -16.84 21.12
CA GLU A 189 4.45 -16.14 20.23
C GLU A 189 4.75 -16.95 18.96
N LYS A 190 5.04 -18.24 19.10
CA LYS A 190 5.30 -19.13 17.94
C LYS A 190 4.08 -19.26 17.04
N GLU A 191 2.91 -19.39 17.63
CA GLU A 191 1.65 -19.47 16.90
C GLU A 191 1.37 -18.17 16.11
N TRP A 192 1.59 -17.01 16.73
CA TRP A 192 1.53 -15.72 16.08
C TRP A 192 2.48 -15.66 14.88
N LEU A 193 3.76 -15.96 15.07
CA LEU A 193 4.77 -15.93 14.00
C LEU A 193 4.42 -16.87 12.84
N PHE A 194 3.88 -18.06 13.14
CA PHE A 194 3.45 -19.01 12.12
C PHE A 194 2.31 -18.43 11.27
N TYR A 195 1.28 -17.87 11.89
CA TYR A 195 0.14 -17.32 11.16
C TYR A 195 0.45 -16.02 10.42
N VAL A 196 1.31 -15.17 10.93
CA VAL A 196 1.81 -13.99 10.21
C VAL A 196 2.49 -14.39 8.91
N ASN A 197 3.40 -15.36 8.98
CA ASN A 197 4.11 -15.83 7.80
C ASN A 197 3.16 -16.49 6.80
N SER A 198 2.15 -17.21 7.28
CA SER A 198 1.10 -17.80 6.46
C SER A 198 0.23 -16.72 5.78
N ALA A 199 -0.13 -15.66 6.51
CA ALA A 199 -0.89 -14.52 5.97
C ALA A 199 -0.08 -13.78 4.90
N ARG A 200 1.21 -13.50 5.16
CA ARG A 200 2.12 -12.90 4.17
C ARG A 200 2.26 -13.77 2.91
N GLY A 201 2.43 -15.09 3.09
CA GLY A 201 2.51 -16.04 1.98
C GLY A 201 1.24 -16.03 1.14
N ALA A 202 0.07 -16.09 1.77
CA ALA A 202 -1.22 -16.06 1.09
C ALA A 202 -1.46 -14.73 0.36
N ALA A 203 -1.06 -13.61 0.97
CA ALA A 203 -1.20 -12.28 0.39
C ALA A 203 -0.30 -12.05 -0.82
N ASN A 204 0.91 -12.57 -0.78
CA ASN A 204 1.91 -12.44 -1.85
C ASN A 204 1.79 -13.53 -2.92
N SER A 205 0.95 -14.54 -2.71
CA SER A 205 0.72 -15.57 -3.71
C SER A 205 -0.04 -15.00 -4.91
N PRO A 206 0.54 -15.05 -6.12
CA PRO A 206 -0.11 -14.51 -7.29
C PRO A 206 -1.37 -15.32 -7.62
N SER A 207 -2.42 -14.64 -8.06
CA SER A 207 -3.62 -15.30 -8.54
C SER A 207 -3.34 -16.06 -9.83
N THR A 208 -4.19 -17.03 -10.18
CA THR A 208 -4.11 -17.77 -11.45
C THR A 208 -4.05 -16.82 -12.65
N GLN A 209 -4.83 -15.75 -12.62
CA GLN A 209 -4.85 -14.73 -13.67
C GLN A 209 -3.54 -13.93 -13.74
N GLN A 210 -2.94 -13.59 -12.58
CA GLN A 210 -1.63 -12.95 -12.55
C GLN A 210 -0.52 -13.88 -13.06
N LEU A 211 -0.58 -15.17 -12.72
CA LEU A 211 0.33 -16.18 -13.24
C LEU A 211 0.19 -16.35 -14.75
N GLU A 212 -1.03 -16.35 -15.28
CA GLU A 212 -1.26 -16.40 -16.72
C GLU A 212 -0.75 -15.16 -17.42
N ASN A 213 -0.99 -13.98 -16.86
CA ASN A 213 -0.45 -12.73 -17.39
C ASN A 213 1.08 -12.73 -17.41
N LEU A 214 1.71 -13.14 -16.30
CA LEU A 214 3.16 -13.28 -16.22
C LEU A 214 3.70 -14.28 -17.27
N LYS A 215 3.06 -15.43 -17.40
CA LYS A 215 3.38 -16.43 -18.42
C LYS A 215 3.28 -15.84 -19.84
N ASN A 216 2.25 -15.03 -20.10
CA ASN A 216 2.06 -14.40 -21.41
C ASN A 216 3.13 -13.33 -21.68
N VAL A 217 3.52 -12.55 -20.65
CA VAL A 217 4.63 -11.59 -20.75
C VAL A 217 5.94 -12.30 -21.03
N ILE A 218 6.25 -13.37 -20.29
CA ILE A 218 7.45 -14.18 -20.48
C ILE A 218 7.45 -14.79 -21.89
N LYS A 219 6.33 -15.35 -22.35
CA LYS A 219 6.23 -15.89 -23.72
C LYS A 219 6.48 -14.84 -24.81
N ARG A 220 6.11 -13.58 -24.58
CA ARG A 220 6.41 -12.47 -25.51
C ARG A 220 7.88 -12.06 -25.51
N MET A 221 8.60 -12.29 -24.41
CA MET A 221 10.04 -12.00 -24.31
C MET A 221 10.90 -13.05 -25.03
N PHE A 222 10.37 -14.26 -25.20
CA PHE A 222 11.07 -15.31 -25.93
C PHE A 222 10.49 -15.44 -27.35
N PRO A 223 11.34 -15.52 -28.39
CA PRO A 223 10.87 -15.75 -29.75
C PRO A 223 10.10 -17.07 -29.79
N ILE A 224 8.96 -17.05 -30.48
CA ILE A 224 8.13 -18.24 -30.65
C ILE A 224 8.99 -19.28 -31.37
N SER A 225 8.98 -20.55 -30.93
CA SER A 225 9.78 -21.65 -31.50
C SER A 225 9.58 -21.84 -33.01
N ASN A 226 8.45 -21.35 -33.54
CA ASN A 226 8.19 -21.34 -34.98
C ASN A 226 9.05 -20.33 -35.76
N ASP A 227 9.51 -19.24 -35.10
CA ASP A 227 10.42 -18.29 -35.75
C ASP A 227 11.83 -18.86 -35.88
N PHE A 228 12.25 -19.70 -34.94
CA PHE A 228 13.46 -20.48 -35.06
C PHE A 228 13.37 -21.48 -36.23
N LYS A 229 12.24 -22.15 -36.43
CA LYS A 229 12.03 -23.05 -37.58
C LYS A 229 12.06 -22.28 -38.89
N ARG A 230 11.55 -21.07 -38.94
CA ARG A 230 11.64 -20.23 -40.17
C ARG A 230 13.06 -19.75 -40.43
N GLY A 231 13.84 -19.44 -39.39
CA GLY A 231 15.26 -19.10 -39.54
C GLY A 231 16.08 -20.27 -40.09
N PHE A 232 15.86 -21.48 -39.59
CA PHE A 232 16.58 -22.67 -40.05
C PHE A 232 16.12 -23.20 -41.41
N THR A 233 14.89 -22.94 -41.82
CA THR A 233 14.43 -23.31 -43.17
C THR A 233 15.06 -22.47 -44.27
N ASN A 234 15.60 -21.31 -43.98
CA ASN A 234 16.31 -20.50 -44.97
C ASN A 234 17.76 -20.95 -45.19
N PHE A 235 18.37 -21.72 -44.29
CA PHE A 235 19.72 -22.28 -44.48
C PHE A 235 19.77 -23.39 -45.52
N ASN A 236 18.65 -23.97 -45.90
CA ASN A 236 18.59 -25.03 -46.91
C ASN A 236 18.22 -24.54 -48.33
N LYS A 237 18.07 -23.24 -48.54
CA LYS A 237 17.94 -22.71 -49.89
C LYS A 237 19.36 -22.42 -50.41
N PRO A 238 19.78 -23.07 -51.53
CA PRO A 238 21.04 -22.69 -52.12
C PRO A 238 20.96 -21.23 -52.53
N GLU A 239 21.90 -20.43 -52.05
CA GLU A 239 22.06 -19.06 -52.52
C GLU A 239 22.40 -19.13 -54.02
N ASN A 240 21.47 -18.74 -54.86
CA ASN A 240 21.76 -18.51 -56.26
C ASN A 240 22.59 -17.25 -56.40
N PHE A 241 23.90 -17.40 -56.33
CA PHE A 241 24.81 -16.37 -56.80
C PHE A 241 24.68 -16.30 -58.31
N ASN A 242 23.88 -15.41 -58.85
CA ASN A 242 23.99 -15.01 -60.24
C ASN A 242 25.26 -14.22 -60.40
N ILE A 243 26.29 -14.84 -60.96
CA ILE A 243 27.50 -14.20 -61.47
C ILE A 243 27.17 -13.61 -62.84
#